data_6c9c8a6b3041087620ed9a22b5906455
#
_entry.id   6c9c8a6b3041087620ed9a22b5906455
#
_cell.length_a   1.000
_cell.length_b   1.000
_cell.length_c   1.000
_cell.angle_alpha   90.00
_cell.angle_beta   90.00
_cell.angle_gamma   90.00
#
_symmetry.space_group_name_H-M   'P 1'
#
loop_
_entity.id
_entity.type
_entity.pdbx_description
1 polymer ?
#
loop_
_entity_poly.entity_id
_entity_poly.type
_entity_poly.pdbx_seq_one_letter_code
_entity_poly.pdbx_strand_id
1 'polypeptide(L)'
;PAPLWSFGHGLSYTTFEYLNAHYSAELLHPSDTLIVSVSLKNTGSVAGKEVVQLYVRDVVSSVVTPVKQLKAFSKPFLQPGEMQTVVLKLPIQELALYDLSMKKVVEEGEYEIQIGTASDDIRLRRTIFVGRQPVTSNSLGHNDFCMDEIVKNPGRKIKVAGCVRDVQATPISGIEIKSNYSGRTVISKEGGRYSILTVENDVLTVSAKGFETVNIKVNKQKDIDIKLNYSHD
;
A
#
# COMPACT_ATOMS: atom_id res chain seq x y z
N PRO A 1 -9.59 32.19 -10.46
CA PRO A 1 -11.06 32.12 -10.42
C PRO A 1 -11.47 30.63 -10.36
N ALA A 2 -12.49 30.30 -9.53
CA ALA A 2 -13.06 28.96 -9.50
C ALA A 2 -13.84 28.69 -10.80
N PRO A 3 -13.80 27.49 -11.36
CA PRO A 3 -14.61 27.13 -12.51
C PRO A 3 -16.10 27.14 -12.14
N LEU A 4 -16.96 27.48 -13.11
CA LEU A 4 -18.41 27.44 -12.89
C LEU A 4 -18.91 26.02 -12.57
N TRP A 5 -18.33 25.03 -13.24
CA TRP A 5 -18.58 23.60 -13.03
C TRP A 5 -17.24 22.88 -12.84
N SER A 6 -17.20 21.99 -11.88
CA SER A 6 -16.03 21.13 -11.66
C SER A 6 -15.87 20.11 -12.79
N PHE A 7 -14.64 19.63 -12.99
CA PHE A 7 -14.40 18.58 -13.97
C PHE A 7 -15.17 17.30 -13.59
N GLY A 8 -15.87 16.72 -14.58
CA GLY A 8 -16.68 15.53 -14.37
C GLY A 8 -18.09 15.81 -13.82
N HIS A 9 -18.45 17.08 -13.59
CA HIS A 9 -19.79 17.44 -13.11
C HIS A 9 -20.89 16.94 -14.05
N GLY A 10 -21.97 16.41 -13.47
CA GLY A 10 -23.15 15.94 -14.18
C GLY A 10 -24.37 15.97 -13.26
N LEU A 11 -25.55 15.93 -13.88
CA LEU A 11 -26.82 15.88 -13.17
C LEU A 11 -27.53 14.55 -13.47
N SER A 12 -28.26 14.05 -12.49
CA SER A 12 -29.12 12.88 -12.62
C SER A 12 -30.54 13.20 -12.19
N TYR A 13 -31.52 12.49 -12.76
CA TYR A 13 -32.92 12.56 -12.33
C TYR A 13 -33.21 11.67 -11.11
N THR A 14 -32.19 10.98 -10.58
CA THR A 14 -32.27 10.13 -9.41
C THR A 14 -31.06 10.35 -8.51
N THR A 15 -31.06 9.74 -7.33
CA THR A 15 -30.00 9.86 -6.34
C THR A 15 -29.26 8.55 -6.19
N PHE A 16 -27.94 8.62 -5.98
CA PHE A 16 -27.09 7.45 -5.79
C PHE A 16 -26.32 7.54 -4.49
N GLU A 17 -26.11 6.39 -3.86
CA GLU A 17 -25.33 6.25 -2.64
C GLU A 17 -24.12 5.35 -2.90
N TYR A 18 -22.94 5.83 -2.53
CA TYR A 18 -21.67 5.12 -2.55
C TYR A 18 -21.46 4.50 -1.16
N LEU A 19 -21.71 3.20 -1.01
CA LEU A 19 -21.71 2.54 0.29
C LEU A 19 -20.29 2.26 0.78
N ASN A 20 -19.52 1.55 -0.03
CA ASN A 20 -18.14 1.19 0.29
C ASN A 20 -17.31 0.96 -0.98
N ALA A 21 -15.99 0.93 -0.82
CA ALA A 21 -15.07 0.49 -1.86
C ALA A 21 -14.07 -0.52 -1.29
N HIS A 22 -13.84 -1.58 -2.04
CA HIS A 22 -12.80 -2.56 -1.79
C HIS A 22 -11.64 -2.34 -2.77
N TYR A 23 -10.41 -2.37 -2.26
CA TYR A 23 -9.18 -2.18 -3.03
C TYR A 23 -8.39 -3.48 -3.01
N SER A 24 -7.92 -3.95 -4.18
CA SER A 24 -7.21 -5.24 -4.30
C SER A 24 -5.88 -5.29 -3.55
N ALA A 25 -5.24 -4.14 -3.36
CA ALA A 25 -4.00 -4.02 -2.60
C ALA A 25 -3.78 -2.56 -2.14
N GLU A 26 -3.01 -2.38 -1.07
CA GLU A 26 -2.56 -1.06 -0.59
C GLU A 26 -1.09 -0.79 -0.95
N LEU A 27 -0.31 -1.85 -1.19
CA LEU A 27 1.05 -1.78 -1.70
C LEU A 27 1.09 -2.40 -3.10
N LEU A 28 1.58 -1.66 -4.07
CA LEU A 28 1.59 -2.03 -5.49
C LEU A 28 2.95 -1.77 -6.11
N HIS A 29 3.34 -2.67 -7.01
CA HIS A 29 4.50 -2.47 -7.88
C HIS A 29 4.08 -1.67 -9.13
N PRO A 30 4.99 -0.92 -9.79
CA PRO A 30 4.68 -0.20 -11.02
C PRO A 30 4.08 -1.05 -12.14
N SER A 31 4.32 -2.37 -12.17
CA SER A 31 3.74 -3.31 -13.14
C SER A 31 2.34 -3.81 -12.79
N ASP A 32 1.85 -3.51 -11.60
CA ASP A 32 0.58 -4.03 -11.09
C ASP A 32 -0.61 -3.25 -11.63
N THR A 33 -1.80 -3.82 -11.43
CA THR A 33 -3.07 -3.16 -11.69
C THR A 33 -3.89 -3.15 -10.39
N LEU A 34 -4.21 -1.96 -9.89
CA LEU A 34 -5.16 -1.80 -8.80
C LEU A 34 -6.58 -2.05 -9.32
N ILE A 35 -7.31 -2.92 -8.64
CA ILE A 35 -8.73 -3.15 -8.88
C ILE A 35 -9.50 -2.53 -7.71
N VAL A 36 -10.43 -1.62 -8.05
CA VAL A 36 -11.31 -0.97 -7.07
C VAL A 36 -12.74 -1.39 -7.36
N SER A 37 -13.38 -2.02 -6.39
CA SER A 37 -14.78 -2.47 -6.46
C SER A 37 -15.64 -1.58 -5.59
N VAL A 38 -16.55 -0.81 -6.20
CA VAL A 38 -17.40 0.19 -5.52
C VAL A 38 -18.83 -0.33 -5.46
N SER A 39 -19.42 -0.38 -4.27
CA SER A 39 -20.84 -0.71 -4.09
C SER A 39 -21.69 0.56 -4.26
N LEU A 40 -22.47 0.59 -5.32
CA LEU A 40 -23.34 1.71 -5.71
C LEU A 40 -24.81 1.30 -5.60
N LYS A 41 -25.65 2.15 -5.01
CA LYS A 41 -27.09 1.94 -4.89
C LYS A 41 -27.87 3.12 -5.45
N ASN A 42 -28.92 2.88 -6.22
CA ASN A 42 -29.90 3.89 -6.59
C ASN A 42 -30.89 4.07 -5.43
N THR A 43 -30.86 5.20 -4.76
CA THR A 43 -31.74 5.52 -3.63
C THR A 43 -32.95 6.37 -4.01
N GLY A 44 -33.04 6.77 -5.27
CA GLY A 44 -34.19 7.53 -5.78
C GLY A 44 -35.31 6.64 -6.32
N SER A 45 -36.36 7.28 -6.80
CA SER A 45 -37.59 6.64 -7.25
C SER A 45 -37.63 6.32 -8.75
N VAL A 46 -36.63 6.76 -9.52
CA VAL A 46 -36.55 6.51 -10.97
C VAL A 46 -35.24 5.82 -11.34
N ALA A 47 -35.26 5.06 -12.42
CA ALA A 47 -34.06 4.45 -12.97
C ALA A 47 -33.12 5.52 -13.54
N GLY A 48 -31.81 5.31 -13.41
CA GLY A 48 -30.84 6.27 -13.92
C GLY A 48 -29.46 5.70 -14.11
N LYS A 49 -28.59 6.50 -14.71
CA LYS A 49 -27.17 6.19 -14.88
C LYS A 49 -26.37 7.09 -13.97
N GLU A 50 -25.40 6.50 -13.27
CA GLU A 50 -24.39 7.24 -12.51
C GLU A 50 -23.03 7.12 -13.18
N VAL A 51 -22.19 8.17 -13.06
CA VAL A 51 -20.80 8.11 -13.54
C VAL A 51 -19.88 7.99 -12.33
N VAL A 52 -19.47 6.77 -12.03
CA VAL A 52 -18.47 6.50 -10.98
C VAL A 52 -17.10 6.83 -11.53
N GLN A 53 -16.42 7.81 -10.94
CA GLN A 53 -15.14 8.35 -11.40
C GLN A 53 -14.04 8.04 -10.38
N LEU A 54 -12.89 7.54 -10.87
CA LEU A 54 -11.70 7.29 -10.08
C LEU A 54 -10.66 8.34 -10.41
N TYR A 55 -10.33 9.16 -9.42
CA TYR A 55 -9.25 10.14 -9.48
C TYR A 55 -8.05 9.66 -8.67
N VAL A 56 -6.87 10.05 -9.12
CA VAL A 56 -5.62 9.82 -8.39
C VAL A 56 -4.95 11.16 -8.12
N ARG A 57 -4.51 11.34 -6.89
CA ARG A 57 -3.65 12.42 -6.45
C ARG A 57 -2.32 11.84 -6.02
N ASP A 58 -1.25 12.31 -6.61
CA ASP A 58 0.10 12.11 -6.11
C ASP A 58 0.29 13.00 -4.86
N VAL A 59 0.64 12.40 -3.73
CA VAL A 59 0.74 13.13 -2.45
C VAL A 59 2.02 13.96 -2.42
N VAL A 60 3.14 13.40 -2.94
CA VAL A 60 4.44 14.06 -3.01
C VAL A 60 5.11 13.74 -4.34
N SER A 61 5.08 14.66 -5.27
CA SER A 61 5.70 14.51 -6.60
C SER A 61 7.00 15.29 -6.70
N SER A 62 7.99 14.75 -7.41
CA SER A 62 9.27 15.42 -7.70
C SER A 62 9.15 16.57 -8.68
N VAL A 63 8.06 16.61 -9.45
CA VAL A 63 7.75 17.64 -10.44
C VAL A 63 6.33 18.20 -10.23
N VAL A 64 6.04 19.34 -10.83
CA VAL A 64 4.70 19.91 -10.75
C VAL A 64 3.71 19.05 -11.54
N THR A 65 2.75 18.48 -10.85
CA THR A 65 1.67 17.66 -11.41
C THR A 65 0.31 18.29 -11.15
N PRO A 66 -0.75 17.95 -11.93
CA PRO A 66 -2.11 18.34 -11.59
C PRO A 66 -2.49 17.85 -10.19
N VAL A 67 -3.28 18.63 -9.45
CA VAL A 67 -3.73 18.29 -8.09
C VAL A 67 -4.35 16.90 -8.02
N LYS A 68 -5.08 16.51 -9.06
CA LYS A 68 -5.62 15.15 -9.26
C LYS A 68 -5.88 14.89 -10.74
N GLN A 69 -5.93 13.63 -11.13
CA GLN A 69 -6.19 13.20 -12.50
C GLN A 69 -7.27 12.12 -12.52
N LEU A 70 -8.23 12.22 -13.45
CA LEU A 70 -9.17 11.14 -13.72
C LEU A 70 -8.41 9.99 -14.42
N LYS A 71 -8.45 8.78 -13.84
CA LYS A 71 -7.74 7.61 -14.37
C LYS A 71 -8.67 6.49 -14.83
N ALA A 72 -9.86 6.40 -14.24
CA ALA A 72 -10.86 5.42 -14.69
C ALA A 72 -12.26 5.95 -14.41
N PHE A 73 -13.24 5.47 -15.18
CA PHE A 73 -14.66 5.71 -14.90
C PHE A 73 -15.51 4.56 -15.40
N SER A 74 -16.73 4.48 -14.87
CA SER A 74 -17.77 3.54 -15.32
C SER A 74 -19.13 4.22 -15.22
N LYS A 75 -20.05 3.87 -16.12
CA LYS A 75 -21.40 4.45 -16.17
C LYS A 75 -22.49 3.35 -16.07
N PRO A 76 -22.67 2.74 -14.87
CA PRO A 76 -23.72 1.76 -14.65
C PRO A 76 -25.11 2.37 -14.74
N PHE A 77 -26.10 1.53 -15.12
CA PHE A 77 -27.52 1.86 -15.10
C PHE A 77 -28.20 1.05 -14.00
N LEU A 78 -28.92 1.71 -13.08
CA LEU A 78 -29.57 1.06 -11.95
C LEU A 78 -31.07 1.42 -11.89
N GLN A 79 -31.88 0.40 -11.60
CA GLN A 79 -33.28 0.57 -11.26
C GLN A 79 -33.44 1.19 -9.86
N PRO A 80 -34.63 1.74 -9.52
CA PRO A 80 -34.91 2.20 -8.16
C PRO A 80 -34.64 1.11 -7.12
N GLY A 81 -33.85 1.42 -6.07
CA GLY A 81 -33.48 0.49 -5.01
C GLY A 81 -32.40 -0.53 -5.39
N GLU A 82 -32.02 -0.63 -6.66
CA GLU A 82 -30.99 -1.57 -7.13
C GLU A 82 -29.63 -1.20 -6.58
N MET A 83 -28.86 -2.23 -6.23
CA MET A 83 -27.46 -2.14 -5.84
C MET A 83 -26.59 -2.93 -6.81
N GLN A 84 -25.48 -2.32 -7.24
CA GLN A 84 -24.52 -2.95 -8.16
C GLN A 84 -23.09 -2.70 -7.69
N THR A 85 -22.22 -3.69 -7.88
CA THR A 85 -20.78 -3.52 -7.70
C THR A 85 -20.14 -3.06 -9.01
N VAL A 86 -19.55 -1.87 -8.97
CA VAL A 86 -18.83 -1.26 -10.10
C VAL A 86 -17.36 -1.54 -9.95
N VAL A 87 -16.72 -2.14 -10.95
CA VAL A 87 -15.29 -2.48 -10.94
C VAL A 87 -14.53 -1.49 -11.82
N LEU A 88 -13.56 -0.82 -11.22
CA LEU A 88 -12.63 0.10 -11.87
C LEU A 88 -11.22 -0.51 -11.84
N LYS A 89 -10.50 -0.43 -12.95
CA LYS A 89 -9.12 -0.94 -13.07
C LYS A 89 -8.18 0.24 -13.31
N LEU A 90 -7.10 0.28 -12.55
CA LEU A 90 -6.05 1.28 -12.67
C LEU A 90 -4.70 0.56 -12.82
N PRO A 91 -4.17 0.41 -14.05
CA PRO A 91 -2.77 0.02 -14.24
C PRO A 91 -1.86 1.07 -13.60
N ILE A 92 -0.96 0.66 -12.71
CA ILE A 92 -0.09 1.59 -11.98
C ILE A 92 0.84 2.35 -12.92
N GLN A 93 1.20 1.78 -14.06
CA GLN A 93 1.96 2.46 -15.11
C GLN A 93 1.29 3.73 -15.65
N GLU A 94 -0.02 3.89 -15.51
CA GLU A 94 -0.73 5.13 -15.90
C GLU A 94 -0.50 6.29 -14.92
N LEU A 95 0.13 6.03 -13.78
CA LEU A 95 0.58 7.07 -12.84
C LEU A 95 1.93 7.68 -13.26
N ALA A 96 2.57 7.13 -14.30
CA ALA A 96 3.87 7.60 -14.76
C ALA A 96 3.84 9.08 -15.18
N LEU A 97 4.86 9.79 -14.74
CA LEU A 97 5.17 11.17 -15.12
C LEU A 97 6.54 11.25 -15.80
N TYR A 98 6.86 12.40 -16.36
CA TYR A 98 8.21 12.67 -16.86
C TYR A 98 9.01 13.39 -15.78
N ASP A 99 10.10 12.80 -15.35
CA ASP A 99 11.04 13.38 -14.39
C ASP A 99 11.84 14.54 -14.99
N LEU A 100 12.70 15.18 -14.19
CA LEU A 100 13.57 16.29 -14.63
C LEU A 100 14.56 15.88 -15.71
N SER A 101 14.81 14.57 -15.90
CA SER A 101 15.65 14.01 -16.96
C SER A 101 14.85 13.60 -18.20
N MET A 102 13.57 13.97 -18.28
CA MET A 102 12.63 13.63 -19.36
C MET A 102 12.43 12.11 -19.54
N LYS A 103 12.61 11.33 -18.48
CA LYS A 103 12.29 9.92 -18.46
C LYS A 103 10.90 9.70 -17.89
N LYS A 104 10.14 8.82 -18.54
CA LYS A 104 8.82 8.40 -18.06
C LYS A 104 9.00 7.39 -16.91
N VAL A 105 8.59 7.78 -15.70
CA VAL A 105 8.77 6.98 -14.49
C VAL A 105 7.47 6.99 -13.67
N VAL A 106 7.22 5.90 -12.95
CA VAL A 106 6.26 5.87 -11.85
C VAL A 106 7.06 6.13 -10.58
N GLU A 107 6.77 7.20 -9.88
CA GLU A 107 7.47 7.52 -8.62
C GLU A 107 7.03 6.59 -7.50
N GLU A 108 7.97 6.20 -6.66
CA GLU A 108 7.67 5.45 -5.44
C GLU A 108 7.14 6.44 -4.40
N GLY A 109 5.98 6.12 -3.81
CA GLY A 109 5.35 7.01 -2.83
C GLY A 109 3.88 6.73 -2.60
N GLU A 110 3.26 7.65 -1.88
CA GLU A 110 1.84 7.60 -1.55
C GLU A 110 0.99 8.25 -2.63
N TYR A 111 -0.07 7.54 -3.02
CA TYR A 111 -1.09 8.02 -3.95
C TYR A 111 -2.46 7.95 -3.28
N GLU A 112 -3.21 9.03 -3.33
CA GLU A 112 -4.58 9.07 -2.83
C GLU A 112 -5.54 8.71 -3.97
N ILE A 113 -6.24 7.59 -3.81
CA ILE A 113 -7.32 7.14 -4.69
C ILE A 113 -8.62 7.77 -4.20
N GLN A 114 -9.29 8.50 -5.09
CA GLN A 114 -10.52 9.20 -4.79
C GLN A 114 -11.63 8.73 -5.72
N ILE A 115 -12.76 8.30 -5.16
CA ILE A 115 -13.94 7.88 -5.91
C ILE A 115 -15.04 8.92 -5.70
N GLY A 116 -15.62 9.38 -6.78
CA GLY A 116 -16.67 10.38 -6.70
C GLY A 116 -17.50 10.49 -7.97
N THR A 117 -18.40 11.49 -7.97
CA THR A 117 -19.27 11.85 -9.09
C THR A 117 -18.67 12.97 -9.94
N ALA A 118 -17.75 13.76 -9.34
CA ALA A 118 -17.02 14.86 -9.97
C ALA A 118 -15.69 15.08 -9.24
N SER A 119 -14.84 15.94 -9.79
CA SER A 119 -13.53 16.23 -9.20
C SER A 119 -13.60 16.91 -7.82
N ASP A 120 -14.67 17.60 -7.50
CA ASP A 120 -14.94 18.23 -6.19
C ASP A 120 -15.98 17.49 -5.34
N ASP A 121 -16.69 16.51 -5.90
CA ASP A 121 -17.65 15.66 -5.18
C ASP A 121 -17.08 14.25 -4.98
N ILE A 122 -16.16 14.12 -4.04
CA ILE A 122 -15.49 12.87 -3.70
C ILE A 122 -16.22 12.19 -2.54
N ARG A 123 -16.65 10.95 -2.74
CA ARG A 123 -17.44 10.14 -1.81
C ARG A 123 -16.58 9.18 -0.98
N LEU A 124 -15.56 8.58 -1.59
CA LEU A 124 -14.68 7.61 -0.93
C LEU A 124 -13.21 7.95 -1.23
N ARG A 125 -12.34 7.71 -0.23
CA ARG A 125 -10.89 7.97 -0.35
C ARG A 125 -10.11 6.83 0.27
N ARG A 126 -8.97 6.51 -0.35
CA ARG A 126 -7.99 5.55 0.19
C ARG A 126 -6.60 5.94 -0.26
N THR A 127 -5.64 5.86 0.64
CA THR A 127 -4.22 5.98 0.30
C THR A 127 -3.67 4.60 -0.05
N ILE A 128 -2.93 4.52 -1.15
CA ILE A 128 -2.13 3.37 -1.55
C ILE A 128 -0.67 3.78 -1.61
N PHE A 129 0.23 2.83 -1.52
CA PHE A 129 1.65 3.03 -1.73
C PHE A 129 2.10 2.32 -3.01
N VAL A 130 2.83 3.03 -3.88
CA VAL A 130 3.48 2.45 -5.05
C VAL A 130 4.97 2.37 -4.77
N GLY A 131 5.56 1.19 -4.91
CA GLY A 131 6.97 0.98 -4.65
C GLY A 131 7.41 -0.44 -4.98
N ARG A 132 8.70 -0.69 -4.89
CA ARG A 132 9.22 -2.03 -5.04
C ARG A 132 8.78 -2.85 -3.84
N GLN A 133 8.02 -3.91 -4.09
CA GLN A 133 7.87 -4.95 -3.08
C GLN A 133 9.27 -5.45 -2.71
N PRO A 134 9.61 -5.58 -1.44
CA PRO A 134 10.75 -6.37 -1.07
C PRO A 134 10.54 -7.75 -1.71
N VAL A 135 11.50 -8.21 -2.50
CA VAL A 135 11.43 -9.50 -3.21
C VAL A 135 11.31 -10.60 -2.15
N THR A 136 10.10 -11.04 -1.87
CA THR A 136 9.85 -12.28 -1.13
C THR A 136 9.80 -13.39 -2.16
N SER A 137 10.94 -14.06 -2.34
CA SER A 137 10.95 -15.37 -2.99
C SER A 137 10.18 -16.35 -2.11
N ASN A 138 9.14 -16.94 -2.71
CA ASN A 138 8.41 -18.16 -2.37
C ASN A 138 7.39 -18.17 -1.22
N SER A 139 6.16 -18.22 -1.70
CA SER A 139 5.02 -19.09 -1.28
C SER A 139 5.22 -20.03 -0.09
N LEU A 140 4.22 -19.99 0.73
CA LEU A 140 3.64 -20.93 1.69
C LEU A 140 3.81 -20.52 3.16
N GLY A 141 2.66 -20.18 3.76
CA GLY A 141 2.49 -20.06 5.20
C GLY A 141 1.68 -18.85 5.60
N HIS A 142 0.39 -19.05 5.70
CA HIS A 142 -0.55 -18.17 6.39
C HIS A 142 0.02 -17.74 7.74
N ASN A 143 0.47 -16.50 7.82
CA ASN A 143 0.52 -15.75 9.06
C ASN A 143 0.18 -14.32 8.70
N ASP A 144 -1.06 -13.94 9.00
CA ASP A 144 -1.58 -12.58 8.94
C ASP A 144 -0.77 -11.66 9.86
N PHE A 145 0.38 -11.20 9.38
CA PHE A 145 1.07 -10.07 10.00
C PHE A 145 0.70 -8.81 9.21
N CYS A 146 -0.19 -8.01 9.78
CA CYS A 146 -0.63 -6.73 9.23
C CYS A 146 0.55 -5.78 9.00
N MET A 147 1.06 -5.73 7.77
CA MET A 147 1.94 -4.63 7.29
C MET A 147 1.24 -3.27 7.35
N ASP A 148 -0.09 -3.27 7.39
CA ASP A 148 -0.95 -2.07 7.45
C ASP A 148 -0.66 -1.13 8.62
N GLU A 149 -0.19 -1.65 9.75
CA GLU A 149 0.10 -0.86 10.94
C GLU A 149 1.41 -0.07 10.81
N ILE A 150 2.41 -0.64 10.10
CA ILE A 150 3.72 -0.01 9.90
C ILE A 150 3.61 1.18 8.94
N VAL A 151 2.82 1.02 7.87
CA VAL A 151 2.62 2.07 6.85
C VAL A 151 1.77 3.22 7.39
N LYS A 152 0.77 2.92 8.23
CA LYS A 152 -0.12 3.93 8.84
C LYS A 152 0.55 4.77 9.92
N ASN A 153 1.48 4.20 10.68
CA ASN A 153 2.21 4.90 11.74
C ASN A 153 3.58 4.26 11.99
N PRO A 154 4.58 4.57 11.16
CA PRO A 154 5.91 3.96 11.28
C PRO A 154 6.61 4.32 12.60
N GLY A 155 6.20 5.42 13.25
CA GLY A 155 6.84 5.91 14.46
C GLY A 155 8.17 6.63 14.19
N ARG A 156 8.97 6.84 15.24
CA ARG A 156 10.26 7.51 15.14
C ARG A 156 11.35 6.57 14.63
N LYS A 157 12.36 7.13 13.96
CA LYS A 157 13.58 6.38 13.62
C LYS A 157 14.32 5.97 14.88
N ILE A 158 14.62 4.69 15.00
CA ILE A 158 15.38 4.13 16.13
C ILE A 158 16.47 3.19 15.62
N LYS A 159 17.50 3.03 16.43
CA LYS A 159 18.55 2.05 16.22
C LYS A 159 18.21 0.83 17.08
N VAL A 160 18.00 -0.31 16.44
CA VAL A 160 17.78 -1.59 17.10
C VAL A 160 19.08 -2.38 17.08
N ALA A 161 19.45 -2.95 18.20
CA ALA A 161 20.61 -3.82 18.33
C ALA A 161 20.22 -5.10 19.08
N GLY A 162 21.06 -6.13 19.04
CA GLY A 162 20.82 -7.39 19.74
C GLY A 162 21.75 -8.48 19.31
N CYS A 163 21.45 -9.70 19.73
CA CYS A 163 22.20 -10.89 19.42
C CYS A 163 21.30 -11.95 18.80
N VAL A 164 21.76 -12.60 17.72
CA VAL A 164 21.10 -13.75 17.11
C VAL A 164 21.68 -15.03 17.71
N ARG A 165 20.81 -15.92 18.18
CA ARG A 165 21.17 -17.20 18.82
C ARG A 165 20.33 -18.33 18.27
N ASP A 166 20.84 -19.55 18.32
CA ASP A 166 20.07 -20.76 18.05
C ASP A 166 19.21 -21.19 19.26
N VAL A 167 18.55 -22.33 19.14
CA VAL A 167 17.75 -22.93 20.21
C VAL A 167 18.55 -23.31 21.45
N GLN A 168 19.86 -23.53 21.29
CA GLN A 168 20.80 -23.89 22.36
C GLN A 168 21.47 -22.64 22.98
N ALA A 169 21.01 -21.42 22.61
CA ALA A 169 21.54 -20.14 23.03
C ALA A 169 22.94 -19.81 22.49
N THR A 170 23.43 -20.53 21.48
CA THR A 170 24.72 -20.28 20.83
C THR A 170 24.59 -19.10 19.88
N PRO A 171 25.47 -18.08 19.96
CA PRO A 171 25.45 -16.95 19.05
C PRO A 171 25.75 -17.35 17.60
N ILE A 172 24.98 -16.84 16.64
CA ILE A 172 25.13 -17.17 15.22
C ILE A 172 25.51 -15.90 14.43
N SER A 173 26.62 -15.98 13.69
CA SER A 173 27.06 -14.96 12.72
C SER A 173 26.56 -15.29 11.31
N GLY A 174 26.54 -14.28 10.41
CA GLY A 174 26.15 -14.47 9.03
C GLY A 174 24.63 -14.51 8.78
N ILE A 175 23.83 -14.19 9.78
CA ILE A 175 22.37 -14.13 9.68
C ILE A 175 21.94 -12.79 9.08
N GLU A 176 21.07 -12.84 8.08
CA GLU A 176 20.49 -11.67 7.43
C GLU A 176 19.30 -11.14 8.22
N ILE A 177 19.36 -9.86 8.62
CA ILE A 177 18.29 -9.14 9.29
C ILE A 177 17.85 -7.97 8.42
N LYS A 178 16.61 -7.97 7.97
CA LYS A 178 16.05 -6.99 7.06
C LYS A 178 14.93 -6.20 7.72
N SER A 179 14.99 -4.87 7.60
CA SER A 179 13.89 -3.96 7.95
C SER A 179 12.85 -3.99 6.84
N ASN A 180 11.61 -4.32 7.15
CA ASN A 180 10.52 -4.36 6.18
C ASN A 180 10.08 -2.95 5.77
N TYR A 181 10.20 -1.96 6.68
CA TYR A 181 9.89 -0.57 6.40
C TYR A 181 10.90 0.08 5.45
N SER A 182 12.21 -0.04 5.74
CA SER A 182 13.26 0.66 4.97
C SER A 182 13.92 -0.19 3.89
N GLY A 183 13.62 -1.50 3.83
CA GLY A 183 14.32 -2.47 2.97
C GLY A 183 15.80 -2.67 3.34
N ARG A 184 16.31 -1.98 4.38
CA ARG A 184 17.72 -2.07 4.79
C ARG A 184 18.03 -3.43 5.37
N THR A 185 19.12 -4.03 4.93
CA THR A 185 19.62 -5.32 5.39
C THR A 185 20.94 -5.14 6.14
N VAL A 186 21.10 -5.90 7.22
CA VAL A 186 22.38 -6.06 7.95
C VAL A 186 22.63 -7.54 8.18
N ILE A 187 23.89 -7.90 8.34
CA ILE A 187 24.33 -9.29 8.64
C ILE A 187 24.87 -9.34 10.06
N SER A 188 24.48 -10.36 10.83
CA SER A 188 25.02 -10.56 12.19
C SER A 188 26.51 -10.84 12.14
N LYS A 189 27.25 -10.16 13.01
CA LYS A 189 28.71 -10.24 13.13
C LYS A 189 29.12 -11.37 14.06
N GLU A 190 30.42 -11.51 14.25
CA GLU A 190 30.99 -12.43 15.23
C GLU A 190 30.32 -12.24 16.62
N GLY A 191 30.02 -13.37 17.28
CA GLY A 191 29.21 -13.36 18.51
C GLY A 191 27.71 -13.10 18.31
N GLY A 192 27.18 -13.24 17.07
CA GLY A 192 25.76 -13.09 16.74
C GLY A 192 25.25 -11.65 16.81
N ARG A 193 26.11 -10.65 17.03
CA ARG A 193 25.69 -9.25 17.24
C ARG A 193 25.25 -8.58 15.95
N TYR A 194 24.15 -7.82 16.03
CA TYR A 194 23.67 -6.99 14.93
C TYR A 194 23.23 -5.60 15.38
N SER A 195 23.14 -4.68 14.44
CA SER A 195 22.55 -3.36 14.68
C SER A 195 21.98 -2.81 13.38
N ILE A 196 20.70 -2.44 13.40
CA ILE A 196 19.96 -1.93 12.25
C ILE A 196 19.24 -0.61 12.61
N LEU A 197 19.25 0.35 11.67
CA LEU A 197 18.46 1.58 11.78
C LEU A 197 17.10 1.33 11.10
N THR A 198 16.03 1.50 11.86
CA THR A 198 14.66 1.27 11.43
C THR A 198 13.68 2.26 12.08
N VAL A 199 12.40 1.94 12.18
CA VAL A 199 11.34 2.74 12.83
C VAL A 199 10.68 1.95 13.96
N GLU A 200 10.05 2.67 14.89
CA GLU A 200 9.48 2.09 16.13
C GLU A 200 8.47 0.96 15.92
N ASN A 201 7.71 1.00 14.83
CA ASN A 201 6.67 0.01 14.54
C ASN A 201 7.06 -0.94 13.39
N ASP A 202 8.35 -1.04 13.03
CA ASP A 202 8.83 -1.93 11.99
C ASP A 202 8.72 -3.41 12.36
N VAL A 203 8.78 -4.26 11.33
CA VAL A 203 8.99 -5.69 11.45
C VAL A 203 10.34 -6.04 10.83
N LEU A 204 11.18 -6.72 11.58
CA LEU A 204 12.44 -7.25 11.11
C LEU A 204 12.22 -8.68 10.62
N THR A 205 12.54 -8.93 9.36
CA THR A 205 12.61 -10.29 8.81
C THR A 205 14.02 -10.82 8.95
N VAL A 206 14.15 -11.98 9.57
CA VAL A 206 15.43 -12.63 9.85
C VAL A 206 15.47 -13.97 9.13
N SER A 207 16.47 -14.15 8.27
CA SER A 207 16.59 -15.34 7.43
C SER A 207 18.04 -15.83 7.32
N ALA A 208 18.21 -17.13 7.26
CA ALA A 208 19.50 -17.78 6.98
C ALA A 208 19.29 -19.21 6.48
N LYS A 209 20.28 -19.72 5.72
CA LYS A 209 20.25 -21.12 5.25
C LYS A 209 20.30 -22.08 6.42
N GLY A 210 19.35 -23.04 6.48
CA GLY A 210 19.25 -24.04 7.54
C GLY A 210 18.48 -23.57 8.78
N PHE A 211 17.85 -22.39 8.72
CA PHE A 211 16.99 -21.87 9.79
C PHE A 211 15.63 -21.42 9.25
N GLU A 212 14.61 -21.51 10.11
CA GLU A 212 13.30 -20.95 9.81
C GLU A 212 13.36 -19.43 9.73
N THR A 213 12.67 -18.84 8.74
CA THR A 213 12.54 -17.38 8.66
C THR A 213 11.63 -16.87 9.77
N VAL A 214 12.10 -15.87 10.52
CA VAL A 214 11.38 -15.29 11.66
C VAL A 214 11.09 -13.80 11.41
N ASN A 215 9.85 -13.39 11.68
CA ASN A 215 9.43 -11.99 11.65
C ASN A 215 9.25 -11.45 13.07
N ILE A 216 9.91 -10.34 13.39
CA ILE A 216 9.97 -9.78 14.73
C ILE A 216 9.48 -8.32 14.71
N LYS A 217 8.39 -8.02 15.42
CA LYS A 217 7.89 -6.65 15.58
C LYS A 217 8.77 -5.87 16.54
N VAL A 218 9.21 -4.69 16.13
CA VAL A 218 10.15 -3.85 16.90
C VAL A 218 9.50 -3.27 18.17
N ASN A 219 8.22 -2.85 18.11
CA ASN A 219 7.42 -2.37 19.26
C ASN A 219 8.16 -1.31 20.13
N LYS A 220 8.86 -0.37 19.50
CA LYS A 220 9.67 0.66 20.17
C LYS A 220 10.88 0.13 20.95
N GLN A 221 11.18 -1.16 20.88
CA GLN A 221 12.31 -1.76 21.57
C GLN A 221 13.63 -1.43 20.83
N LYS A 222 14.67 -1.09 21.59
CA LYS A 222 16.01 -0.81 21.05
C LYS A 222 16.94 -2.00 21.14
N ASP A 223 16.65 -2.92 22.06
CA ASP A 223 17.42 -4.14 22.27
C ASP A 223 16.48 -5.35 22.02
N ILE A 224 16.78 -6.12 20.98
CA ILE A 224 15.99 -7.26 20.55
C ILE A 224 16.94 -8.44 20.29
N ASP A 225 16.92 -9.43 21.19
CA ASP A 225 17.60 -10.69 20.96
C ASP A 225 16.72 -11.62 20.12
N ILE A 226 17.32 -12.27 19.13
CA ILE A 226 16.65 -13.11 18.15
C ILE A 226 17.00 -14.56 18.38
N LYS A 227 16.00 -15.42 18.51
CA LYS A 227 16.17 -16.87 18.61
C LYS A 227 15.70 -17.52 17.32
N LEU A 228 16.55 -18.33 16.69
CA LEU A 228 16.26 -19.06 15.46
C LEU A 228 16.11 -20.56 15.73
N ASN A 229 15.12 -21.17 15.08
CA ASN A 229 14.93 -22.61 15.01
C ASN A 229 15.59 -23.14 13.73
N TYR A 230 16.08 -24.38 13.78
CA TYR A 230 16.56 -25.07 12.58
C TYR A 230 15.38 -25.40 11.67
N SER A 231 15.54 -25.20 10.34
CA SER A 231 14.55 -25.69 9.37
C SER A 231 14.63 -27.20 9.28
N HIS A 232 13.50 -27.86 9.35
CA HIS A 232 13.37 -29.28 9.06
C HIS A 232 13.23 -29.44 7.54
N ASP A 233 14.37 -29.59 6.83
CA ASP A 233 14.41 -30.10 5.46
C ASP A 233 14.64 -31.64 5.50
#